data_c6d4e11261c7dae78f37e27d75413581
#
_entry.id   c6d4e11261c7dae78f37e27d75413581
#
_cell.length_a   1.000
_cell.length_b   1.000
_cell.length_c   1.000
_cell.angle_alpha   90.00
_cell.angle_beta   90.00
_cell.angle_gamma   90.00
#
_symmetry.space_group_name_H-M   'P 1'
#
loop_
_entity.id
_entity.type
_entity.pdbx_description
1 polymer ?
#
loop_
_entity_poly.entity_id
_entity_poly.type
_entity_poly.pdbx_seq_one_letter_code
_entity_poly.pdbx_strand_id
1 'polypeptide(L)'
;MDLDSLLALVADNLGYTCSFAPDGGGTLTLEGPRTVVVRLAGLRAEARRRSREDWPMLVSEHLSHTLDAADEPLDVCDLDQVRSLLRTRIQLDEDLGSSHVVGRHLTADLVEVLTIKYGATSRPVRPEEVGCWPITAAQALDLALENVRQDERLSVTEDDLGGVAIRRLSGPTASAAAHLRRLADYLTVPSDGVLVALPDPATLIVHPVESIGVVRAIERLRLFAQREFDLGVGAGALSSQVYWWHDGRLRLIRSDLVNHDGQTRLVVAPPPEFARVLADLAVRSDGEGAAG
;
A
#
# COMPACT_ATOMS: atom_id res chain seq x y z
N MET A 1 -16.02 30.38 -1.59
CA MET A 1 -16.90 29.21 -1.46
C MET A 1 -16.08 28.11 -0.84
N ASP A 2 -16.58 27.41 0.17
CA ASP A 2 -15.95 26.22 0.72
C ASP A 2 -16.28 24.97 -0.13
N LEU A 3 -15.58 23.87 0.14
CA LEU A 3 -15.69 22.63 -0.67
C LEU A 3 -17.08 21.98 -0.53
N ASP A 4 -17.69 22.05 0.65
CA ASP A 4 -18.99 21.45 0.90
C ASP A 4 -20.12 22.20 0.21
N SER A 5 -20.05 23.54 0.18
CA SER A 5 -20.96 24.39 -0.62
C SER A 5 -20.82 24.13 -2.12
N LEU A 6 -19.59 23.88 -2.59
CA LEU A 6 -19.33 23.56 -4.00
C LEU A 6 -19.86 22.17 -4.37
N LEU A 7 -19.70 21.19 -3.48
CA LEU A 7 -20.28 19.85 -3.65
C LEU A 7 -21.81 19.92 -3.78
N ALA A 8 -22.47 20.70 -2.92
CA ALA A 8 -23.92 20.89 -2.97
C ALA A 8 -24.35 21.55 -4.31
N LEU A 9 -23.64 22.56 -4.75
CA LEU A 9 -23.95 23.24 -6.02
C LEU A 9 -23.76 22.33 -7.23
N VAL A 10 -22.69 21.55 -7.29
CA VAL A 10 -22.44 20.64 -8.41
C VAL A 10 -23.43 19.47 -8.38
N ALA A 11 -23.77 18.94 -7.19
CA ALA A 11 -24.79 17.90 -7.06
C ALA A 11 -26.16 18.37 -7.58
N ASP A 12 -26.57 19.60 -7.23
CA ASP A 12 -27.82 20.21 -7.70
C ASP A 12 -27.85 20.36 -9.23
N ASN A 13 -26.72 20.81 -9.83
CA ASN A 13 -26.58 20.88 -11.29
C ASN A 13 -26.66 19.50 -11.98
N LEU A 14 -26.32 18.44 -11.28
CA LEU A 14 -26.43 17.05 -11.75
C LEU A 14 -27.82 16.43 -11.46
N GLY A 15 -28.74 17.19 -10.86
CA GLY A 15 -30.10 16.75 -10.54
C GLY A 15 -30.21 15.94 -9.24
N TYR A 16 -29.25 16.11 -8.32
CA TYR A 16 -29.25 15.44 -7.03
C TYR A 16 -29.31 16.45 -5.87
N THR A 17 -30.12 16.15 -4.86
CA THR A 17 -29.99 16.79 -3.56
C THR A 17 -28.92 16.08 -2.75
N CYS A 18 -28.21 16.79 -1.88
CA CYS A 18 -27.14 16.19 -1.10
C CYS A 18 -27.33 16.37 0.40
N SER A 19 -26.96 15.35 1.18
CA SER A 19 -26.89 15.38 2.62
C SER A 19 -25.53 14.89 3.12
N PHE A 20 -24.91 15.66 4.02
CA PHE A 20 -23.62 15.30 4.62
C PHE A 20 -23.86 14.48 5.89
N ALA A 21 -23.05 13.46 6.12
CA ALA A 21 -23.08 12.68 7.33
C ALA A 21 -22.79 13.57 8.56
N PRO A 22 -23.53 13.37 9.70
CA PRO A 22 -23.42 14.21 10.88
C PRO A 22 -22.09 14.12 11.64
N ASP A 23 -21.28 13.10 11.33
CA ASP A 23 -20.00 12.77 11.95
C ASP A 23 -18.78 13.58 11.44
N GLY A 24 -19.03 14.73 10.78
CA GLY A 24 -17.96 15.62 10.28
C GLY A 24 -17.55 15.39 8.84
N GLY A 25 -18.39 14.70 8.06
CA GLY A 25 -18.35 14.78 6.60
C GLY A 25 -17.40 13.85 5.90
N GLY A 26 -17.25 12.65 6.38
CA GLY A 26 -16.52 11.59 5.65
C GLY A 26 -17.28 11.07 4.43
N THR A 27 -18.62 11.24 4.40
CA THR A 27 -19.50 10.81 3.32
C THR A 27 -20.54 11.86 2.95
N LEU A 28 -20.95 11.83 1.69
CA LEU A 28 -22.04 12.62 1.11
C LEU A 28 -23.05 11.65 0.52
N THR A 29 -24.32 11.78 0.90
CA THR A 29 -25.41 11.06 0.25
C THR A 29 -26.05 11.95 -0.82
N LEU A 30 -26.10 11.47 -2.03
CA LEU A 30 -26.79 12.07 -3.16
C LEU A 30 -28.15 11.41 -3.32
N GLU A 31 -29.21 12.19 -3.26
CA GLU A 31 -30.60 11.74 -3.46
C GLU A 31 -31.16 12.39 -4.71
N GLY A 32 -31.64 11.57 -5.66
CA GLY A 32 -32.17 12.00 -6.93
C GLY A 32 -32.84 10.81 -7.64
N PRO A 33 -32.57 10.59 -8.93
CA PRO A 33 -33.07 9.42 -9.66
C PRO A 33 -32.76 8.09 -8.95
N ARG A 34 -31.68 8.11 -8.16
CA ARG A 34 -31.25 7.03 -7.27
C ARG A 34 -30.47 7.62 -6.08
N THR A 35 -30.30 6.84 -5.03
CA THR A 35 -29.48 7.23 -3.88
C THR A 35 -28.05 6.70 -4.05
N VAL A 36 -27.06 7.60 -4.00
CA VAL A 36 -25.63 7.26 -4.11
C VAL A 36 -24.85 7.82 -2.94
N VAL A 37 -24.04 7.00 -2.29
CA VAL A 37 -23.15 7.42 -1.20
C VAL A 37 -21.75 7.66 -1.73
N VAL A 38 -21.25 8.90 -1.59
CA VAL A 38 -19.96 9.36 -2.06
C VAL A 38 -19.01 9.51 -0.89
N ARG A 39 -17.82 8.93 -0.96
CA ARG A 39 -16.76 9.12 0.04
C ARG A 39 -15.94 10.36 -0.27
N LEU A 40 -15.80 11.27 0.69
CA LEU A 40 -15.16 12.57 0.50
C LEU A 40 -13.68 12.62 0.92
N ALA A 41 -13.16 11.61 1.60
CA ALA A 41 -11.81 11.64 2.15
C ALA A 41 -10.73 11.90 1.07
N GLY A 42 -10.76 11.16 -0.03
CA GLY A 42 -9.85 11.35 -1.16
C GLY A 42 -9.99 12.70 -1.84
N LEU A 43 -11.24 13.12 -2.10
CA LEU A 43 -11.53 14.42 -2.68
C LEU A 43 -11.01 15.57 -1.80
N ARG A 44 -11.24 15.50 -0.49
CA ARG A 44 -10.77 16.51 0.46
C ARG A 44 -9.25 16.58 0.56
N ALA A 45 -8.57 15.40 0.50
CA ALA A 45 -7.12 15.36 0.48
C ALA A 45 -6.56 16.01 -0.79
N GLU A 46 -7.14 15.72 -1.94
CA GLU A 46 -6.72 16.30 -3.21
C GLU A 46 -7.04 17.81 -3.29
N ALA A 47 -8.19 18.25 -2.80
CA ALA A 47 -8.55 19.66 -2.75
C ALA A 47 -7.59 20.51 -1.90
N ARG A 48 -6.98 19.93 -0.85
CA ARG A 48 -5.95 20.60 -0.04
C ARG A 48 -4.64 20.82 -0.81
N ARG A 49 -4.37 20.04 -1.85
CA ARG A 49 -3.14 20.09 -2.66
C ARG A 49 -3.28 21.02 -3.86
N ARG A 50 -4.52 21.36 -4.25
CA ARG A 50 -4.81 22.19 -5.43
C ARG A 50 -5.21 23.61 -5.07
N SER A 51 -5.11 24.52 -6.05
CA SER A 51 -5.64 25.86 -5.91
C SER A 51 -7.18 25.84 -5.80
N ARG A 52 -7.77 26.83 -5.14
CA ARG A 52 -9.24 26.92 -5.03
C ARG A 52 -9.93 27.09 -6.39
N GLU A 53 -9.22 27.59 -7.38
CA GLU A 53 -9.71 27.79 -8.75
C GLU A 53 -9.95 26.47 -9.47
N ASP A 54 -9.22 25.40 -9.10
CA ASP A 54 -9.35 24.08 -9.68
C ASP A 54 -10.46 23.23 -9.03
N TRP A 55 -10.98 23.65 -7.88
CA TRP A 55 -11.99 22.88 -7.13
C TRP A 55 -13.28 22.60 -7.91
N PRO A 56 -13.85 23.52 -8.72
CA PRO A 56 -15.05 23.23 -9.50
C PRO A 56 -14.87 22.05 -10.45
N MET A 57 -13.74 21.98 -11.14
CA MET A 57 -13.42 20.87 -12.04
C MET A 57 -13.20 19.58 -11.27
N LEU A 58 -12.41 19.62 -10.20
CA LEU A 58 -12.14 18.47 -9.33
C LEU A 58 -13.43 17.86 -8.75
N VAL A 59 -14.35 18.71 -8.25
CA VAL A 59 -15.62 18.25 -7.68
C VAL A 59 -16.54 17.69 -8.78
N SER A 60 -16.62 18.36 -9.94
CA SER A 60 -17.44 17.90 -11.06
C SER A 60 -16.95 16.53 -11.57
N GLU A 61 -15.66 16.37 -11.80
CA GLU A 61 -15.07 15.09 -12.21
C GLU A 61 -15.33 13.99 -11.18
N HIS A 62 -15.13 14.28 -9.90
CA HIS A 62 -15.33 13.29 -8.83
C HIS A 62 -16.79 12.82 -8.74
N LEU A 63 -17.76 13.75 -8.78
CA LEU A 63 -19.17 13.39 -8.72
C LEU A 63 -19.64 12.69 -10.01
N SER A 64 -19.26 13.17 -11.19
CA SER A 64 -19.58 12.51 -12.45
C SER A 64 -19.05 11.09 -12.50
N HIS A 65 -17.78 10.88 -12.18
CA HIS A 65 -17.21 9.52 -12.14
C HIS A 65 -17.91 8.60 -11.12
N THR A 66 -18.33 9.16 -9.97
CA THR A 66 -19.03 8.35 -8.96
C THR A 66 -20.44 7.98 -9.45
N LEU A 67 -21.11 8.89 -10.13
CA LEU A 67 -22.45 8.66 -10.70
C LEU A 67 -22.39 7.69 -11.88
N ASP A 68 -21.44 7.85 -12.80
CA ASP A 68 -21.24 6.95 -13.94
C ASP A 68 -20.94 5.52 -13.45
N ALA A 69 -20.09 5.40 -12.44
CA ALA A 69 -19.79 4.11 -11.81
C ALA A 69 -21.00 3.43 -11.16
N ALA A 70 -22.03 4.21 -10.80
CA ALA A 70 -23.28 3.68 -10.28
C ALA A 70 -24.33 3.40 -11.38
N ASP A 71 -24.13 3.85 -12.62
CA ASP A 71 -25.08 3.64 -13.74
C ASP A 71 -24.98 2.26 -14.40
N GLU A 72 -23.80 1.64 -14.36
CA GLU A 72 -23.63 0.26 -14.83
C GLU A 72 -23.55 -0.66 -13.62
N PRO A 73 -24.60 -1.44 -13.30
CA PRO A 73 -24.54 -2.43 -12.25
C PRO A 73 -23.51 -3.51 -12.63
N LEU A 74 -22.29 -3.41 -12.07
CA LEU A 74 -21.25 -4.41 -12.23
C LEU A 74 -21.73 -5.73 -11.61
N ASP A 75 -21.93 -6.76 -12.44
CA ASP A 75 -22.16 -8.11 -11.94
C ASP A 75 -20.83 -8.69 -11.45
N VAL A 76 -20.62 -8.60 -10.15
CA VAL A 76 -19.37 -9.06 -9.52
C VAL A 76 -19.21 -10.58 -9.59
N CYS A 77 -20.30 -11.33 -9.77
CA CYS A 77 -20.23 -12.78 -10.00
C CYS A 77 -19.78 -13.14 -11.43
N ASP A 78 -19.83 -12.20 -12.37
CA ASP A 78 -19.31 -12.38 -13.71
C ASP A 78 -17.83 -12.01 -13.76
N LEU A 79 -16.95 -13.05 -13.78
CA LEU A 79 -15.51 -12.82 -13.82
C LEU A 79 -15.06 -12.03 -15.05
N ASP A 80 -15.69 -12.15 -16.18
CA ASP A 80 -15.29 -11.45 -17.41
C ASP A 80 -15.50 -9.94 -17.29
N GLN A 81 -16.52 -9.51 -16.57
CA GLN A 81 -16.75 -8.09 -16.26
C GLN A 81 -15.75 -7.53 -15.26
N VAL A 82 -15.34 -8.32 -14.25
CA VAL A 82 -14.46 -7.83 -13.18
C VAL A 82 -12.98 -8.13 -13.42
N ARG A 83 -12.63 -9.02 -14.32
CA ARG A 83 -11.27 -9.50 -14.57
C ARG A 83 -10.25 -8.36 -14.71
N SER A 84 -10.55 -7.37 -15.53
CA SER A 84 -9.68 -6.21 -15.77
C SER A 84 -9.69 -5.19 -14.62
N LEU A 85 -10.64 -5.30 -13.70
CA LEU A 85 -10.83 -4.39 -12.57
C LEU A 85 -10.17 -4.91 -11.28
N LEU A 86 -9.76 -6.18 -11.27
CA LEU A 86 -9.10 -6.79 -10.11
C LEU A 86 -7.74 -6.13 -9.86
N ARG A 87 -7.49 -5.78 -8.59
CA ARG A 87 -6.21 -5.25 -8.10
C ARG A 87 -5.86 -5.92 -6.80
N THR A 88 -4.59 -5.88 -6.42
CA THR A 88 -4.18 -6.22 -5.07
C THR A 88 -3.57 -5.01 -4.37
N ARG A 89 -3.67 -4.99 -3.05
CA ARG A 89 -3.01 -4.00 -2.20
C ARG A 89 -2.60 -4.65 -0.88
N ILE A 90 -1.50 -4.17 -0.32
CA ILE A 90 -1.06 -4.60 1.00
C ILE A 90 -1.73 -3.73 2.05
N GLN A 91 -2.24 -4.36 3.11
CA GLN A 91 -2.91 -3.71 4.25
C GLN A 91 -2.44 -4.35 5.55
N LEU A 92 -2.61 -3.66 6.66
CA LEU A 92 -2.47 -4.24 7.98
C LEU A 92 -3.62 -5.23 8.25
N ASP A 93 -3.30 -6.34 8.91
CA ASP A 93 -4.30 -7.33 9.31
C ASP A 93 -5.31 -6.73 10.31
N GLU A 94 -4.86 -5.86 11.20
CA GLU A 94 -5.71 -5.16 12.17
C GLU A 94 -6.74 -4.22 11.51
N ASP A 95 -6.42 -3.63 10.36
CA ASP A 95 -7.34 -2.76 9.62
C ASP A 95 -8.49 -3.52 8.97
N LEU A 96 -8.33 -4.82 8.77
CA LEU A 96 -9.38 -5.68 8.23
C LEU A 96 -10.45 -5.99 9.29
N GLY A 97 -10.10 -6.01 10.57
CA GLY A 97 -11.00 -6.28 11.67
C GLY A 97 -11.78 -7.58 11.47
N SER A 98 -13.12 -7.50 11.57
CA SER A 98 -14.02 -8.64 11.30
C SER A 98 -14.43 -8.78 9.83
N SER A 99 -13.83 -8.02 8.92
CA SER A 99 -14.19 -8.03 7.50
C SER A 99 -13.75 -9.34 6.83
N HIS A 100 -14.70 -10.07 6.27
CA HIS A 100 -14.40 -11.25 5.47
C HIS A 100 -13.94 -10.79 4.07
N VAL A 101 -12.65 -10.83 3.84
CA VAL A 101 -12.03 -10.41 2.58
C VAL A 101 -11.22 -11.55 1.98
N VAL A 102 -11.06 -11.54 0.68
CA VAL A 102 -10.14 -12.46 -0.01
C VAL A 102 -8.74 -11.87 0.05
N GLY A 103 -7.84 -12.58 0.71
CA GLY A 103 -6.47 -12.12 0.89
C GLY A 103 -5.50 -13.26 1.15
N ARG A 104 -4.22 -12.91 1.23
CA ARG A 104 -3.12 -13.80 1.55
C ARG A 104 -2.22 -13.12 2.57
N HIS A 105 -2.00 -13.74 3.71
CA HIS A 105 -1.01 -13.25 4.68
C HIS A 105 0.39 -13.29 4.07
N LEU A 106 1.06 -12.15 4.10
CA LEU A 106 2.48 -12.03 3.77
C LEU A 106 3.34 -12.23 5.00
N THR A 107 2.87 -11.70 6.13
CA THR A 107 3.43 -11.84 7.48
C THR A 107 2.28 -11.93 8.47
N ALA A 108 2.56 -11.93 9.78
CA ALA A 108 1.50 -11.93 10.80
C ALA A 108 0.72 -10.61 10.86
N ASP A 109 1.31 -9.52 10.37
CA ASP A 109 0.76 -8.16 10.44
C ASP A 109 0.34 -7.60 9.07
N LEU A 110 0.78 -8.21 7.96
CA LEU A 110 0.52 -7.75 6.61
C LEU A 110 -0.26 -8.77 5.77
N VAL A 111 -1.30 -8.28 5.12
CA VAL A 111 -2.15 -9.08 4.22
C VAL A 111 -2.19 -8.44 2.84
N GLU A 112 -1.95 -9.24 1.81
CA GLU A 112 -2.26 -8.88 0.42
C GLU A 112 -3.74 -9.15 0.18
N VAL A 113 -4.53 -8.10 -0.07
CA VAL A 113 -5.99 -8.15 -0.20
C VAL A 113 -6.39 -7.99 -1.65
N LEU A 114 -7.29 -8.83 -2.12
CA LEU A 114 -7.93 -8.71 -3.42
C LEU A 114 -8.96 -7.60 -3.40
N THR A 115 -8.89 -6.69 -4.37
CA THR A 115 -9.82 -5.56 -4.51
C THR A 115 -10.37 -5.46 -5.92
N ILE A 116 -11.56 -4.88 -6.06
CA ILE A 116 -12.10 -4.42 -7.35
C ILE A 116 -11.99 -2.90 -7.39
N LYS A 117 -11.33 -2.38 -8.43
CA LYS A 117 -11.24 -0.95 -8.72
C LYS A 117 -12.26 -0.62 -9.82
N TYR A 118 -13.28 0.14 -9.46
CA TYR A 118 -14.31 0.58 -10.39
C TYR A 118 -14.44 2.11 -10.34
N GLY A 119 -14.10 2.78 -11.42
CA GLY A 119 -13.96 4.23 -11.43
C GLY A 119 -12.98 4.76 -10.40
N ALA A 120 -13.40 5.70 -9.58
CA ALA A 120 -12.61 6.26 -8.47
C ALA A 120 -12.69 5.42 -7.18
N THR A 121 -13.51 4.38 -7.15
CA THR A 121 -13.72 3.54 -5.95
C THR A 121 -12.86 2.28 -6.01
N SER A 122 -12.45 1.79 -4.85
CA SER A 122 -11.83 0.49 -4.68
C SER A 122 -12.36 -0.15 -3.41
N ARG A 123 -12.81 -1.40 -3.51
CA ARG A 123 -13.29 -2.16 -2.36
C ARG A 123 -12.70 -3.56 -2.31
N PRO A 124 -12.54 -4.15 -1.13
CA PRO A 124 -12.18 -5.55 -1.01
C PRO A 124 -13.21 -6.47 -1.66
N VAL A 125 -12.72 -7.57 -2.21
CA VAL A 125 -13.54 -8.67 -2.72
C VAL A 125 -13.91 -9.59 -1.57
N ARG A 126 -15.17 -10.02 -1.53
CA ARG A 126 -15.68 -10.94 -0.52
C ARG A 126 -15.51 -12.40 -0.96
N PRO A 127 -15.37 -13.35 -0.02
CA PRO A 127 -15.26 -14.78 -0.35
C PRO A 127 -16.42 -15.32 -1.19
N GLU A 128 -17.66 -14.87 -0.92
CA GLU A 128 -18.83 -15.27 -1.67
C GLU A 128 -18.80 -14.81 -3.13
N GLU A 129 -18.17 -13.67 -3.43
CA GLU A 129 -18.02 -13.15 -4.79
C GLU A 129 -17.01 -14.01 -5.59
N VAL A 130 -15.89 -14.37 -4.97
CA VAL A 130 -14.91 -15.28 -5.60
C VAL A 130 -15.51 -16.67 -5.78
N GLY A 131 -16.41 -17.07 -4.89
CA GLY A 131 -17.13 -18.35 -5.00
C GLY A 131 -17.96 -18.49 -6.27
N CYS A 132 -18.34 -17.39 -6.92
CA CYS A 132 -19.03 -17.39 -8.21
C CYS A 132 -18.07 -17.65 -9.39
N TRP A 133 -16.75 -17.44 -9.23
CA TRP A 133 -15.81 -17.44 -10.33
C TRP A 133 -15.25 -18.84 -10.63
N PRO A 134 -14.93 -19.13 -11.89
CA PRO A 134 -14.35 -20.44 -12.27
C PRO A 134 -12.85 -20.52 -11.95
N ILE A 135 -12.33 -19.67 -11.05
CA ILE A 135 -10.93 -19.62 -10.62
C ILE A 135 -10.84 -19.60 -9.09
N THR A 136 -9.71 -20.04 -8.57
CA THR A 136 -9.44 -19.99 -7.12
C THR A 136 -9.08 -18.58 -6.65
N ALA A 137 -9.21 -18.33 -5.35
CA ALA A 137 -8.78 -17.07 -4.73
C ALA A 137 -7.28 -16.76 -5.00
N ALA A 138 -6.42 -17.79 -5.00
CA ALA A 138 -4.99 -17.65 -5.32
C ALA A 138 -4.79 -17.19 -6.77
N GLN A 139 -5.51 -17.79 -7.73
CA GLN A 139 -5.46 -17.38 -9.13
C GLN A 139 -6.01 -15.97 -9.34
N ALA A 140 -7.06 -15.58 -8.60
CA ALA A 140 -7.61 -14.23 -8.65
C ALA A 140 -6.60 -13.19 -8.12
N LEU A 141 -5.87 -13.49 -7.04
CA LEU A 141 -4.79 -12.65 -6.50
C LEU A 141 -3.62 -12.51 -7.50
N ASP A 142 -3.23 -13.60 -8.17
CA ASP A 142 -2.16 -13.56 -9.16
C ASP A 142 -2.58 -12.78 -10.41
N LEU A 143 -3.83 -12.92 -10.86
CA LEU A 143 -4.42 -12.11 -11.93
C LEU A 143 -4.44 -10.63 -11.55
N ALA A 144 -4.88 -10.30 -10.35
CA ALA A 144 -4.94 -8.93 -9.86
C ALA A 144 -3.55 -8.29 -9.76
N LEU A 145 -2.53 -9.05 -9.33
CA LEU A 145 -1.14 -8.60 -9.32
C LEU A 145 -0.62 -8.32 -10.73
N GLU A 146 -0.97 -9.15 -11.70
CA GLU A 146 -0.60 -8.92 -13.10
C GLU A 146 -1.27 -7.65 -13.66
N ASN A 147 -2.53 -7.39 -13.32
CA ASN A 147 -3.20 -6.15 -13.68
C ASN A 147 -2.50 -4.93 -13.06
N VAL A 148 -2.12 -4.99 -11.78
CA VAL A 148 -1.35 -3.91 -11.12
C VAL A 148 -0.04 -3.66 -11.86
N ARG A 149 0.69 -4.71 -12.25
CA ARG A 149 1.95 -4.63 -12.99
C ARG A 149 1.78 -3.98 -14.37
N GLN A 150 0.67 -4.23 -15.03
CA GLN A 150 0.36 -3.66 -16.37
C GLN A 150 -0.10 -2.21 -16.28
N ASP A 151 -0.85 -1.85 -15.24
CA ASP A 151 -1.42 -0.52 -15.08
C ASP A 151 -0.39 0.54 -14.68
N GLU A 152 0.58 0.15 -13.85
CA GLU A 152 1.57 1.09 -13.35
C GLU A 152 2.98 0.50 -13.35
N ARG A 153 3.94 1.36 -13.61
CA ARG A 153 5.34 1.08 -13.41
C ARG A 153 5.88 1.98 -12.32
N LEU A 154 6.51 1.39 -11.30
CA LEU A 154 7.09 2.17 -10.22
C LEU A 154 8.30 2.97 -10.70
N SER A 155 8.42 4.19 -10.22
CA SER A 155 9.66 4.95 -10.30
C SER A 155 10.66 4.38 -9.30
N VAL A 156 11.91 4.23 -9.72
CA VAL A 156 13.01 3.77 -8.86
C VAL A 156 13.99 4.93 -8.69
N THR A 157 14.22 5.33 -7.45
CA THR A 157 15.23 6.34 -7.09
C THR A 157 16.22 5.75 -6.11
N GLU A 158 17.48 6.14 -6.23
CA GLU A 158 18.52 5.82 -5.26
C GLU A 158 18.61 6.92 -4.23
N ASP A 159 18.75 6.54 -2.96
CA ASP A 159 18.76 7.44 -1.81
C ASP A 159 19.82 6.95 -0.81
N ASP A 160 20.23 7.80 0.12
CA ASP A 160 21.18 7.46 1.18
C ASP A 160 20.60 7.76 2.56
N LEU A 161 20.57 6.75 3.42
CA LEU A 161 20.14 6.86 4.80
C LEU A 161 21.34 6.91 5.77
N GLY A 162 22.14 7.96 5.67
CA GLY A 162 23.29 8.14 6.55
C GLY A 162 24.40 7.10 6.31
N GLY A 163 24.80 6.92 5.06
CA GLY A 163 25.80 5.99 4.59
C GLY A 163 25.27 4.58 4.32
N VAL A 164 23.95 4.43 4.19
CA VAL A 164 23.28 3.20 3.75
C VAL A 164 22.53 3.51 2.46
N ALA A 165 23.03 2.99 1.35
CA ALA A 165 22.38 3.13 0.05
C ALA A 165 21.07 2.33 0.03
N ILE A 166 19.99 2.97 -0.38
CA ILE A 166 18.68 2.34 -0.53
C ILE A 166 18.11 2.62 -1.91
N ARG A 167 17.15 1.82 -2.32
CA ARG A 167 16.28 2.09 -3.46
C ARG A 167 14.86 2.31 -2.98
N ARG A 168 14.30 3.45 -3.40
CA ARG A 168 12.89 3.77 -3.18
C ARG A 168 12.13 3.48 -4.46
N LEU A 169 11.13 2.63 -4.38
CA LEU A 169 10.20 2.35 -5.45
C LEU A 169 8.87 3.00 -5.08
N SER A 170 8.37 3.90 -5.93
CA SER A 170 7.15 4.65 -5.65
C SER A 170 6.21 4.61 -6.83
N GLY A 171 4.92 4.51 -6.56
CA GLY A 171 3.84 4.50 -7.55
C GLY A 171 2.75 5.52 -7.24
N PRO A 172 1.89 5.82 -8.21
CA PRO A 172 0.80 6.79 -8.04
C PRO A 172 -0.38 6.23 -7.25
N THR A 173 -0.43 4.92 -7.01
CA THR A 173 -1.59 4.27 -6.39
C THR A 173 -1.22 3.53 -5.09
N ALA A 174 -2.23 3.22 -4.28
CA ALA A 174 -2.09 2.40 -3.08
C ALA A 174 -1.83 0.90 -3.38
N SER A 175 -1.68 0.52 -4.65
CA SER A 175 -1.30 -0.83 -5.06
C SER A 175 0.21 -0.97 -5.28
N ALA A 176 0.98 0.12 -5.21
CA ALA A 176 2.42 0.11 -5.45
C ALA A 176 3.16 -0.88 -4.53
N ALA A 177 2.78 -0.97 -3.24
CA ALA A 177 3.37 -1.94 -2.31
C ALA A 177 3.21 -3.41 -2.77
N ALA A 178 2.17 -3.75 -3.56
CA ALA A 178 1.97 -5.10 -4.08
C ALA A 178 3.06 -5.54 -5.06
N HIS A 179 3.77 -4.58 -5.69
CA HIS A 179 4.95 -4.88 -6.54
C HIS A 179 6.10 -5.55 -5.76
N LEU A 180 6.03 -5.63 -4.43
CA LEU A 180 6.94 -6.43 -3.62
C LEU A 180 7.12 -7.86 -4.19
N ARG A 181 6.07 -8.46 -4.71
CA ARG A 181 6.13 -9.80 -5.34
C ARG A 181 6.81 -9.81 -6.71
N ARG A 182 7.10 -8.65 -7.26
CA ARG A 182 7.71 -8.43 -8.58
C ARG A 182 8.97 -7.57 -8.50
N LEU A 183 9.68 -7.58 -7.37
CA LEU A 183 10.90 -6.80 -7.18
C LEU A 183 11.95 -7.03 -8.27
N ALA A 184 12.03 -8.25 -8.79
CA ALA A 184 12.96 -8.59 -9.88
C ALA A 184 12.67 -7.83 -11.19
N ASP A 185 11.48 -7.26 -11.37
CA ASP A 185 11.14 -6.42 -12.54
C ASP A 185 11.81 -5.03 -12.43
N TYR A 186 12.29 -4.64 -11.25
CA TYR A 186 12.83 -3.31 -10.94
C TYR A 186 14.29 -3.29 -10.54
N LEU A 187 14.77 -4.37 -9.93
CA LEU A 187 16.14 -4.46 -9.40
C LEU A 187 16.66 -5.91 -9.40
N THR A 188 17.96 -6.05 -9.42
CA THR A 188 18.60 -7.34 -9.17
C THR A 188 18.48 -7.70 -7.70
N VAL A 189 17.81 -8.81 -7.41
CA VAL A 189 17.68 -9.34 -6.05
C VAL A 189 18.86 -10.28 -5.76
N PRO A 190 19.70 -10.00 -4.75
CA PRO A 190 20.81 -10.87 -4.36
C PRO A 190 20.31 -12.25 -3.88
N SER A 191 21.21 -13.24 -3.87
CA SER A 191 20.91 -14.59 -3.37
C SER A 191 20.44 -14.59 -1.91
N ASP A 192 20.99 -13.69 -1.09
CA ASP A 192 20.63 -13.54 0.33
C ASP A 192 19.37 -12.64 0.52
N GLY A 193 18.75 -12.20 -0.57
CA GLY A 193 17.53 -11.40 -0.57
C GLY A 193 17.75 -9.92 -0.33
N VAL A 194 16.69 -9.23 0.09
CA VAL A 194 16.69 -7.79 0.35
C VAL A 194 15.96 -7.45 1.65
N LEU A 195 16.38 -6.39 2.33
CA LEU A 195 15.57 -5.73 3.34
C LEU A 195 14.50 -4.89 2.67
N VAL A 196 13.32 -4.87 3.24
CA VAL A 196 12.17 -4.09 2.76
C VAL A 196 11.54 -3.31 3.91
N ALA A 197 11.19 -2.06 3.65
CA ALA A 197 10.29 -1.29 4.49
C ALA A 197 9.11 -0.79 3.65
N LEU A 198 7.93 -0.78 4.25
CA LEU A 198 6.65 -0.44 3.63
C LEU A 198 5.97 0.65 4.48
N PRO A 199 6.46 1.90 4.47
CA PRO A 199 5.91 2.93 5.34
C PRO A 199 4.48 3.33 4.95
N ASP A 200 4.15 3.25 3.67
CA ASP A 200 2.84 3.54 3.11
C ASP A 200 2.53 2.61 1.91
N PRO A 201 1.26 2.51 1.46
CA PRO A 201 0.87 1.62 0.37
C PRO A 201 1.42 2.00 -1.01
N ALA A 202 1.92 3.23 -1.18
CA ALA A 202 2.45 3.73 -2.45
C ALA A 202 3.98 3.64 -2.57
N THR A 203 4.67 3.19 -1.50
CA THR A 203 6.13 3.22 -1.40
C THR A 203 6.71 1.91 -0.87
N LEU A 204 7.73 1.39 -1.56
CA LEU A 204 8.62 0.35 -1.07
C LEU A 204 10.03 0.92 -0.94
N ILE A 205 10.71 0.59 0.15
CA ILE A 205 12.12 0.93 0.35
C ILE A 205 12.90 -0.37 0.46
N VAL A 206 13.96 -0.49 -0.32
CA VAL A 206 14.69 -1.75 -0.48
C VAL A 206 16.19 -1.52 -0.29
N HIS A 207 16.83 -2.43 0.45
CA HIS A 207 18.29 -2.50 0.60
C HIS A 207 18.78 -3.93 0.33
N PRO A 208 19.80 -4.15 -0.52
CA PRO A 208 20.30 -5.49 -0.82
C PRO A 208 21.03 -6.10 0.39
N VAL A 209 20.90 -7.42 0.57
CA VAL A 209 21.59 -8.18 1.61
C VAL A 209 22.86 -8.78 0.98
N GLU A 210 23.98 -8.05 1.04
CA GLU A 210 25.23 -8.43 0.38
C GLU A 210 26.44 -8.45 1.33
N SER A 211 26.38 -7.74 2.45
CA SER A 211 27.46 -7.63 3.40
C SER A 211 26.96 -7.52 4.84
N ILE A 212 27.86 -7.66 5.82
CA ILE A 212 27.55 -7.49 7.25
C ILE A 212 27.05 -6.05 7.55
N GLY A 213 27.28 -5.09 6.66
CA GLY A 213 26.72 -3.74 6.73
C GLY A 213 25.19 -3.70 6.78
N VAL A 214 24.53 -4.81 6.42
CA VAL A 214 23.06 -4.99 6.53
C VAL A 214 22.55 -4.77 7.95
N VAL A 215 23.34 -5.03 8.99
CA VAL A 215 22.96 -4.76 10.39
C VAL A 215 22.70 -3.27 10.61
N ARG A 216 23.59 -2.41 10.08
CA ARG A 216 23.40 -0.96 10.10
C ARG A 216 22.21 -0.54 9.24
N ALA A 217 22.00 -1.24 8.12
CA ALA A 217 20.85 -0.96 7.24
C ALA A 217 19.51 -1.24 7.93
N ILE A 218 19.40 -2.30 8.73
CA ILE A 218 18.19 -2.58 9.54
C ILE A 218 17.89 -1.39 10.46
N GLU A 219 18.89 -0.88 11.19
CA GLU A 219 18.71 0.27 12.08
C GLU A 219 18.21 1.51 11.30
N ARG A 220 18.87 1.85 10.21
CA ARG A 220 18.55 3.05 9.42
C ARG A 220 17.17 2.94 8.77
N LEU A 221 16.85 1.78 8.21
CA LEU A 221 15.54 1.52 7.64
C LEU A 221 14.43 1.58 8.69
N ARG A 222 14.67 1.01 9.89
CA ARG A 222 13.69 1.03 10.99
C ARG A 222 13.37 2.44 11.47
N LEU A 223 14.41 3.26 11.67
CA LEU A 223 14.25 4.66 12.06
C LEU A 223 13.53 5.47 10.96
N PHE A 224 13.91 5.24 9.72
CA PHE A 224 13.28 5.90 8.59
C PHE A 224 11.81 5.49 8.45
N ALA A 225 11.52 4.18 8.47
CA ALA A 225 10.15 3.67 8.35
C ALA A 225 9.25 4.16 9.50
N GLN A 226 9.79 4.24 10.73
CA GLN A 226 9.07 4.82 11.86
C GLN A 226 8.71 6.28 11.62
N ARG A 227 9.67 7.07 11.17
CA ARG A 227 9.43 8.49 10.87
C ARG A 227 8.37 8.69 9.79
N GLU A 228 8.47 7.97 8.69
CA GLU A 228 7.50 8.06 7.59
C GLU A 228 6.11 7.58 8.04
N PHE A 229 6.06 6.51 8.84
CA PHE A 229 4.83 6.00 9.45
C PHE A 229 4.18 7.06 10.35
N ASP A 230 4.95 7.70 11.24
CA ASP A 230 4.46 8.74 12.16
C ASP A 230 3.93 9.97 11.39
N LEU A 231 4.56 10.33 10.27
CA LEU A 231 4.10 11.40 9.38
C LEU A 231 2.84 11.01 8.60
N GLY A 232 2.66 9.73 8.30
CA GLY A 232 1.55 9.17 7.53
C GLY A 232 0.32 8.79 8.36
N VAL A 233 0.37 8.89 9.69
CA VAL A 233 -0.77 8.56 10.56
C VAL A 233 -2.00 9.38 10.15
N GLY A 234 -3.08 8.67 9.75
CA GLY A 234 -4.31 9.25 9.21
C GLY A 234 -4.34 9.44 7.68
N ALA A 235 -3.23 9.22 6.96
CA ALA A 235 -3.15 9.29 5.49
C ALA A 235 -2.90 7.93 4.83
N GLY A 236 -2.97 6.80 5.59
CA GLY A 236 -2.75 5.45 5.10
C GLY A 236 -1.33 4.93 5.36
N ALA A 237 -0.76 5.25 6.53
CA ALA A 237 0.47 4.59 6.99
C ALA A 237 0.28 3.06 6.97
N LEU A 238 1.31 2.30 6.54
CA LEU A 238 1.22 0.85 6.42
C LEU A 238 2.03 0.14 7.50
N SER A 239 3.35 0.33 7.56
CA SER A 239 4.17 -0.33 8.58
C SER A 239 5.44 0.44 8.90
N SER A 240 5.76 0.53 10.19
CA SER A 240 7.04 1.06 10.64
C SER A 240 8.14 -0.01 10.73
N GLN A 241 7.84 -1.26 10.39
CA GLN A 241 8.75 -2.39 10.57
C GLN A 241 9.68 -2.58 9.36
N VAL A 242 10.75 -3.37 9.58
CA VAL A 242 11.65 -3.84 8.53
C VAL A 242 11.40 -5.32 8.31
N TYR A 243 11.35 -5.70 7.06
CA TYR A 243 11.13 -7.07 6.64
C TYR A 243 12.32 -7.56 5.82
N TRP A 244 12.47 -8.87 5.75
CA TRP A 244 13.38 -9.55 4.86
C TRP A 244 12.60 -10.29 3.79
N TRP A 245 12.84 -9.91 2.54
CA TRP A 245 12.29 -10.57 1.36
C TRP A 245 13.32 -11.52 0.78
N HIS A 246 13.01 -12.80 0.76
CA HIS A 246 13.87 -13.84 0.26
C HIS A 246 13.02 -15.03 -0.23
N ASP A 247 13.37 -15.61 -1.38
CA ASP A 247 12.68 -16.74 -2.01
C ASP A 247 11.15 -16.55 -2.10
N GLY A 248 10.72 -15.36 -2.49
CA GLY A 248 9.30 -15.05 -2.65
C GLY A 248 8.52 -14.94 -1.33
N ARG A 249 9.21 -14.87 -0.18
CA ARG A 249 8.61 -14.77 1.15
C ARG A 249 9.08 -13.52 1.88
N LEU A 250 8.13 -12.89 2.53
CA LEU A 250 8.38 -11.76 3.42
C LEU A 250 8.43 -12.25 4.86
N ARG A 251 9.46 -11.87 5.61
CA ARG A 251 9.62 -12.21 7.03
C ARG A 251 9.91 -10.96 7.83
N LEU A 252 9.20 -10.77 8.92
CA LEU A 252 9.41 -9.67 9.83
C LEU A 252 10.77 -9.82 10.55
N ILE A 253 11.58 -8.77 10.51
CA ILE A 253 12.73 -8.60 11.39
C ILE A 253 12.24 -7.80 12.60
N ARG A 254 11.94 -8.50 13.68
CA ARG A 254 11.52 -7.82 14.92
C ARG A 254 12.61 -6.88 15.38
N SER A 255 12.26 -5.62 15.52
CA SER A 255 13.19 -4.57 15.92
C SER A 255 12.47 -3.54 16.77
N ASP A 256 12.91 -3.41 18.03
CA ASP A 256 12.33 -2.51 19.00
C ASP A 256 13.33 -1.40 19.34
N LEU A 257 12.82 -0.17 19.35
CA LEU A 257 13.57 0.99 19.81
C LEU A 257 13.41 1.08 21.34
N VAL A 258 14.45 0.74 22.07
CA VAL A 258 14.46 0.76 23.55
C VAL A 258 15.24 1.97 24.02
N ASN A 259 14.62 2.80 24.87
CA ASN A 259 15.31 3.92 25.50
C ASN A 259 15.96 3.41 26.82
N HIS A 260 17.29 3.42 26.88
CA HIS A 260 18.06 3.04 28.07
C HIS A 260 19.04 4.17 28.36
N ASP A 261 18.97 4.74 29.59
CA ASP A 261 19.82 5.84 30.06
C ASP A 261 19.87 7.07 29.11
N GLY A 262 18.74 7.42 28.52
CA GLY A 262 18.65 8.55 27.58
C GLY A 262 19.24 8.28 26.18
N GLN A 263 19.67 7.04 25.93
CA GLN A 263 20.11 6.58 24.60
C GLN A 263 19.08 5.63 23.99
N THR A 264 18.64 5.95 22.77
CA THR A 264 17.81 5.02 22.00
C THR A 264 18.69 3.92 21.41
N ARG A 265 18.40 2.68 21.77
CA ARG A 265 19.07 1.48 21.23
C ARG A 265 18.07 0.67 20.43
N LEU A 266 18.51 0.14 19.31
CA LEU A 266 17.75 -0.82 18.54
C LEU A 266 18.09 -2.23 19.05
N VAL A 267 17.05 -2.96 19.48
CA VAL A 267 17.14 -4.38 19.77
C VAL A 267 16.56 -5.13 18.59
N VAL A 268 17.38 -5.96 17.93
CA VAL A 268 16.98 -6.71 16.76
C VAL A 268 16.90 -8.19 17.09
N ALA A 269 15.75 -8.80 16.78
CA ALA A 269 15.52 -10.23 16.87
C ALA A 269 15.18 -10.78 15.47
N PRO A 270 16.18 -11.16 14.67
CA PRO A 270 15.97 -11.64 13.32
C PRO A 270 15.34 -13.05 13.34
N PRO A 271 14.58 -13.42 12.31
CA PRO A 271 14.13 -14.80 12.16
C PRO A 271 15.34 -15.75 12.00
N PRO A 272 15.22 -17.03 12.42
CA PRO A 272 16.36 -17.96 12.47
C PRO A 272 17.09 -18.12 11.12
N GLU A 273 16.36 -18.10 10.02
CA GLU A 273 16.95 -18.19 8.68
C GLU A 273 17.80 -16.96 8.35
N PHE A 274 17.32 -15.77 8.70
CA PHE A 274 18.08 -14.54 8.47
C PHE A 274 19.30 -14.44 9.41
N ALA A 275 19.18 -14.97 10.64
CA ALA A 275 20.33 -15.05 11.55
C ALA A 275 21.47 -15.90 10.97
N ARG A 276 21.17 -16.98 10.22
CA ARG A 276 22.17 -17.77 9.49
C ARG A 276 22.84 -16.95 8.39
N VAL A 277 22.04 -16.22 7.60
CA VAL A 277 22.58 -15.31 6.56
C VAL A 277 23.53 -14.30 7.19
N LEU A 278 23.17 -13.70 8.33
CA LEU A 278 24.08 -12.77 9.03
C LEU A 278 25.38 -13.43 9.48
N ALA A 279 25.34 -14.67 9.97
CA ALA A 279 26.53 -15.41 10.34
C ALA A 279 27.43 -15.70 9.13
N ASP A 280 26.86 -16.10 8.02
CA ASP A 280 27.59 -16.36 6.76
C ASP A 280 28.22 -15.08 6.21
N LEU A 281 27.51 -13.94 6.28
CA LEU A 281 28.03 -12.63 5.89
C LEU A 281 29.20 -12.19 6.77
N ALA A 282 29.15 -12.45 8.08
CA ALA A 282 30.24 -12.15 9.00
C ALA A 282 31.52 -12.95 8.66
N VAL A 283 31.39 -14.25 8.40
CA VAL A 283 32.50 -15.11 7.99
C VAL A 283 33.14 -14.64 6.66
N ARG A 284 32.31 -14.25 5.68
CA ARG A 284 32.81 -13.70 4.38
C ARG A 284 33.63 -12.42 4.59
N SER A 285 33.14 -11.54 5.46
CA SER A 285 33.79 -10.25 5.77
C SER A 285 35.17 -10.46 6.43
N ASP A 286 35.29 -11.41 7.36
CA ASP A 286 36.56 -11.71 8.04
C ASP A 286 37.60 -12.34 7.10
N GLY A 287 37.13 -13.13 6.10
CA GLY A 287 38.00 -13.73 5.07
C GLY A 287 38.59 -12.72 4.10
N GLU A 288 37.85 -11.69 3.72
CA GLU A 288 38.33 -10.61 2.83
C GLU A 288 39.35 -9.70 3.56
N GLY A 289 39.20 -9.46 4.85
CA GLY A 289 40.13 -8.68 5.67
C GLY A 289 41.48 -9.38 5.92
N ALA A 290 41.55 -10.71 5.78
CA ALA A 290 42.80 -11.49 6.01
C ALA A 290 43.64 -11.67 4.73
N ALA A 291 43.11 -11.31 3.55
CA ALA A 291 43.76 -11.46 2.24
C ALA A 291 44.34 -10.14 1.68
N GLY A 292 44.20 -9.02 2.39
CA GLY A 292 44.75 -7.69 2.05
C GLY A 292 45.85 -7.30 3.02
#